data_b636719f32f8525c9599c859d2c32549
#
_entry.id   b636719f32f8525c9599c859d2c32549
#
_cell.length_a   1.000
_cell.length_b   1.000
_cell.length_c   1.000
_cell.angle_alpha   90.00
_cell.angle_beta   90.00
_cell.angle_gamma   90.00
#
_symmetry.space_group_name_H-M   'P 1'
#
loop_
_entity.id
_entity.type
_entity.pdbx_description
1 polymer ?
#
loop_
_entity_poly.entity_id
_entity_poly.type
_entity_poly.pdbx_seq_one_letter_code
_entity_poly.pdbx_strand_id
1 'polypeptide(L)'
;MEHIRLTAISLSLLLCTVSAFAQRHYENIPALELNYGTNLFGNAGNYYNLSFSRYINRTSYWKAGFSYFEKPYEYTANLPQVSTLNPEETIPETIHDKGKDFFVDGGYYRTLACNLKSVYWGIGLGGFIGTEYVRHPDKEYNFIIGPKLETELEVFILPRTALLARIQQHWNPLSIDKWNT
;
A
#
# COMPACT_ATOMS: atom_id res chain seq x y z
N MET A 1 3.86 22.22 -18.94
CA MET A 1 4.18 21.63 -17.63
C MET A 1 3.37 20.35 -17.38
N GLU A 2 3.09 19.56 -18.42
CA GLU A 2 2.31 18.32 -18.31
C GLU A 2 3.14 17.03 -18.47
N HIS A 3 4.42 17.16 -18.71
CA HIS A 3 5.27 16.01 -19.05
C HIS A 3 5.85 15.25 -17.82
N ILE A 4 5.58 15.71 -16.62
CA ILE A 4 6.17 15.10 -15.42
C ILE A 4 5.24 14.08 -14.77
N ARG A 5 3.97 14.07 -15.12
CA ARG A 5 3.00 13.12 -14.53
C ARG A 5 3.03 11.72 -15.14
N LEU A 6 3.64 11.55 -16.29
CA LEU A 6 3.77 10.24 -16.95
C LEU A 6 4.96 9.42 -16.45
N THR A 7 5.90 10.03 -15.77
CA THR A 7 7.05 9.31 -15.19
C THR A 7 6.77 8.68 -13.83
N ALA A 8 5.68 9.03 -13.16
CA ALA A 8 5.31 8.42 -11.89
C ALA A 8 4.66 7.04 -12.04
N ILE A 9 4.18 6.70 -13.25
CA ILE A 9 3.53 5.40 -13.52
C ILE A 9 4.55 4.29 -13.74
N SER A 10 5.77 4.63 -14.08
CA SER A 10 6.76 3.62 -14.48
C SER A 10 7.63 3.10 -13.35
N LEU A 11 7.44 3.51 -12.11
CA LEU A 11 8.35 3.11 -11.04
C LEU A 11 7.68 2.56 -9.79
N SER A 12 6.46 2.04 -9.90
CA SER A 12 5.98 1.00 -8.97
C SER A 12 6.72 -0.32 -9.19
N LEU A 13 7.72 -0.29 -9.98
CA LEU A 13 8.49 -1.43 -10.42
C LEU A 13 9.84 -1.46 -9.73
N LEU A 14 9.88 -1.67 -8.44
CA LEU A 14 11.04 -2.34 -7.89
C LEU A 14 10.61 -3.25 -6.77
N LEU A 15 9.97 -4.26 -7.19
CA LEU A 15 9.58 -5.40 -6.42
C LEU A 15 10.65 -6.46 -6.54
N CYS A 16 11.73 -6.29 -5.82
CA CYS A 16 12.62 -7.42 -5.59
C CYS A 16 11.98 -8.32 -4.55
N THR A 17 11.21 -9.30 -5.01
CA THR A 17 10.87 -10.42 -4.16
C THR A 17 12.10 -11.30 -4.01
N VAL A 18 12.76 -11.19 -2.89
CA VAL A 18 13.78 -12.16 -2.51
C VAL A 18 13.03 -13.33 -1.88
N SER A 19 12.53 -14.22 -2.72
CA SER A 19 12.00 -15.48 -2.23
C SER A 19 13.16 -16.45 -2.04
N ALA A 20 13.62 -16.59 -0.81
CA ALA A 20 14.71 -17.50 -0.47
C ALA A 20 14.41 -18.98 -0.81
N PHE A 21 13.14 -19.31 -1.13
CA PHE A 21 12.69 -20.70 -1.35
C PHE A 21 11.66 -20.86 -2.47
N ALA A 22 11.34 -19.85 -3.27
CA ALA A 22 10.31 -19.98 -4.29
C ALA A 22 10.78 -20.83 -5.47
N GLN A 23 10.41 -22.06 -5.47
CA GLN A 23 10.22 -22.82 -6.69
C GLN A 23 8.78 -22.57 -7.12
N ARG A 24 8.60 -21.96 -8.30
CA ARG A 24 7.33 -21.72 -9.01
C ARG A 24 6.12 -22.42 -8.38
N HIS A 25 5.19 -21.74 -7.80
CA HIS A 25 3.85 -22.17 -7.33
C HIS A 25 3.65 -23.70 -7.11
N TYR A 26 4.39 -24.29 -6.20
CA TYR A 26 4.15 -25.66 -5.75
C TYR A 26 3.56 -25.64 -4.34
N GLU A 27 2.86 -26.72 -4.01
CA GLU A 27 2.28 -26.90 -2.70
C GLU A 27 3.35 -26.83 -1.58
N ASN A 28 2.98 -26.16 -0.49
CA ASN A 28 3.80 -25.95 0.71
C ASN A 28 5.07 -25.10 0.55
N ILE A 29 5.28 -24.44 -0.59
CA ILE A 29 6.43 -23.54 -0.75
C ILE A 29 6.15 -22.20 -0.08
N PRO A 30 7.06 -21.76 0.80
CA PRO A 30 7.00 -20.40 1.35
C PRO A 30 7.67 -19.42 0.39
N ALA A 31 7.20 -18.18 0.38
CA ALA A 31 7.87 -17.07 -0.27
C ALA A 31 7.90 -15.85 0.66
N LEU A 32 8.96 -15.08 0.57
CA LEU A 32 9.13 -13.79 1.23
C LEU A 32 9.13 -12.70 0.16
N GLU A 33 8.35 -11.66 0.39
CA GLU A 33 8.17 -10.58 -0.57
C GLU A 33 8.49 -9.25 0.12
N LEU A 34 9.24 -8.41 -0.59
CA LEU A 34 9.51 -7.03 -0.19
C LEU A 34 8.95 -6.12 -1.29
N ASN A 35 8.07 -5.21 -0.90
CA ASN A 35 7.38 -4.33 -1.83
C ASN A 35 7.57 -2.87 -1.47
N TYR A 36 7.70 -2.05 -2.50
CA TYR A 36 7.64 -0.61 -2.43
C TYR A 36 6.64 -0.11 -3.45
N GLY A 37 5.86 0.90 -3.08
CA GLY A 37 4.83 1.44 -3.95
C GLY A 37 4.42 2.87 -3.59
N THR A 38 3.45 3.37 -4.33
CA THR A 38 2.84 4.67 -4.12
C THR A 38 1.35 4.61 -4.47
N ASN A 39 0.58 5.59 -4.01
CA ASN A 39 -0.81 5.72 -4.42
C ASN A 39 -0.93 5.95 -5.93
N LEU A 40 -1.86 5.24 -6.56
CA LEU A 40 -2.22 5.45 -7.96
C LEU A 40 -3.15 6.67 -8.13
N PHE A 41 -3.98 6.95 -7.13
CA PHE A 41 -4.95 8.05 -7.13
C PHE A 41 -4.73 8.93 -5.90
N GLY A 42 -4.91 10.25 -6.09
CA GLY A 42 -4.71 11.23 -5.02
C GLY A 42 -3.26 11.70 -4.87
N ASN A 43 -2.91 12.12 -3.66
CA ASN A 43 -1.56 12.58 -3.36
C ASN A 43 -0.59 11.41 -3.22
N ALA A 44 0.59 11.52 -3.84
CA ALA A 44 1.59 10.46 -3.81
C ALA A 44 2.09 10.21 -2.37
N GLY A 45 1.95 8.98 -1.93
CA GLY A 45 2.48 8.48 -0.66
C GLY A 45 3.56 7.43 -0.88
N ASN A 46 4.26 7.06 0.18
CA ASN A 46 5.24 5.97 0.15
C ASN A 46 4.69 4.76 0.88
N TYR A 47 4.60 3.65 0.19
CA TYR A 47 4.15 2.37 0.72
C TYR A 47 5.30 1.37 0.77
N TYR A 48 5.46 0.71 1.91
CA TYR A 48 6.44 -0.34 2.13
C TYR A 48 5.72 -1.55 2.73
N ASN A 49 5.98 -2.71 2.19
CA ASN A 49 5.39 -3.94 2.68
C ASN A 49 6.42 -5.07 2.70
N LEU A 50 6.43 -5.81 3.79
CA LEU A 50 7.12 -7.07 3.94
C LEU A 50 6.07 -8.14 4.15
N SER A 51 5.97 -9.10 3.26
CA SER A 51 4.98 -10.16 3.36
C SER A 51 5.57 -11.55 3.21
N PHE A 52 4.90 -12.49 3.85
CA PHE A 52 5.16 -13.91 3.78
C PHE A 52 3.97 -14.60 3.15
N SER A 53 4.21 -15.44 2.16
CA SER A 53 3.17 -16.25 1.53
C SER A 53 3.51 -17.72 1.61
N ARG A 54 2.47 -18.57 1.59
CA ARG A 54 2.61 -20.01 1.51
C ARG A 54 1.58 -20.60 0.57
N TYR A 55 2.05 -21.35 -0.39
CA TYR A 55 1.19 -21.99 -1.38
C TYR A 55 0.47 -23.20 -0.79
N ILE A 56 -0.85 -23.24 -0.93
CA ILE A 56 -1.70 -24.37 -0.55
C ILE A 56 -1.68 -25.41 -1.68
N ASN A 57 -1.67 -24.93 -2.90
CA ASN A 57 -1.56 -25.71 -4.12
C ASN A 57 -0.98 -24.82 -5.25
N ARG A 58 -0.93 -25.31 -6.48
CA ARG A 58 -0.36 -24.56 -7.62
C ARG A 58 -1.07 -23.27 -7.98
N THR A 59 -2.31 -23.10 -7.54
CA THR A 59 -3.14 -21.93 -7.93
C THR A 59 -3.61 -21.11 -6.76
N SER A 60 -3.38 -21.56 -5.53
CA SER A 60 -3.92 -20.88 -4.35
C SER A 60 -2.88 -20.78 -3.25
N TYR A 61 -2.84 -19.65 -2.58
CA TYR A 61 -1.93 -19.37 -1.47
C TYR A 61 -2.56 -18.37 -0.51
N TRP A 62 -2.07 -18.37 0.71
CA TRP A 62 -2.34 -17.31 1.66
C TRP A 62 -1.10 -16.41 1.81
N LYS A 63 -1.34 -15.19 2.17
CA LYS A 63 -0.31 -14.18 2.38
C LYS A 63 -0.62 -13.42 3.66
N ALA A 64 0.41 -13.10 4.43
CA ALA A 64 0.33 -12.21 5.56
C ALA A 64 1.52 -11.26 5.52
N GLY A 65 1.31 -10.01 5.85
CA GLY A 65 2.34 -8.98 5.74
C GLY A 65 2.24 -7.91 6.81
N PHE A 66 3.33 -7.17 6.92
CA PHE A 66 3.41 -5.92 7.67
C PHE A 66 3.62 -4.79 6.68
N SER A 67 2.82 -3.74 6.83
CA SER A 67 2.82 -2.60 5.92
C SER A 67 3.03 -1.31 6.68
N TYR A 68 3.81 -0.43 6.07
CA TYR A 68 3.95 0.96 6.44
C TYR A 68 3.58 1.84 5.26
N PHE A 69 2.69 2.79 5.49
CA PHE A 69 2.26 3.72 4.47
C PHE A 69 2.36 5.15 4.99
N GLU A 70 3.07 6.00 4.27
CA GLU A 70 3.18 7.43 4.51
C GLU A 70 2.36 8.16 3.46
N LYS A 71 1.27 8.78 3.87
CA LYS A 71 0.35 9.52 2.99
C LYS A 71 0.35 11.01 3.31
N PRO A 72 0.43 11.88 2.31
CA PRO A 72 0.17 13.30 2.52
C PRO A 72 -1.32 13.51 2.77
N TYR A 73 -1.65 14.39 3.68
CA TYR A 73 -3.02 14.88 3.92
C TYR A 73 -3.03 16.39 4.06
N GLU A 74 -4.19 16.97 3.80
CA GLU A 74 -4.41 18.41 3.88
C GLU A 74 -5.52 18.65 4.90
N TYR A 75 -5.31 19.63 5.78
CA TYR A 75 -6.35 20.13 6.66
C TYR A 75 -6.34 21.64 6.68
N THR A 76 -7.53 22.23 6.87
CA THR A 76 -7.68 23.67 6.97
C THR A 76 -7.68 24.08 8.44
N ALA A 77 -6.69 24.85 8.85
CA ALA A 77 -6.61 25.46 10.17
C ALA A 77 -7.02 26.92 10.11
N ASN A 78 -7.84 27.35 11.05
CA ASN A 78 -8.15 28.78 11.24
C ASN A 78 -7.04 29.38 12.11
N LEU A 79 -6.05 30.01 11.50
CA LEU A 79 -4.96 30.66 12.21
C LEU A 79 -5.36 32.08 12.61
N PRO A 80 -5.05 32.53 13.84
CA PRO A 80 -5.28 33.91 14.25
C PRO A 80 -4.38 34.83 13.42
N GLN A 81 -5.00 35.78 12.72
CA GLN A 81 -4.25 36.82 12.04
C GLN A 81 -3.66 37.76 13.07
N VAL A 82 -2.34 37.88 13.10
CA VAL A 82 -1.65 38.88 13.89
C VAL A 82 -1.76 40.23 13.15
N SER A 83 -2.98 40.77 13.10
CA SER A 83 -3.24 42.10 12.58
C SER A 83 -3.45 43.04 13.79
N THR A 84 -2.72 44.14 13.78
CA THR A 84 -2.83 45.21 14.81
C THR A 84 -4.18 45.94 14.78
N LEU A 85 -4.98 45.72 13.74
CA LEU A 85 -6.25 46.43 13.51
C LEU A 85 -7.48 45.59 13.87
N ASN A 86 -7.44 44.26 13.71
CA ASN A 86 -8.56 43.35 14.05
C ASN A 86 -8.01 42.01 14.59
N PRO A 87 -7.85 41.86 15.91
CA PRO A 87 -7.26 40.65 16.51
C PRO A 87 -8.17 39.41 16.48
N GLU A 88 -9.42 39.52 16.04
CA GLU A 88 -10.36 38.38 15.97
C GLU A 88 -10.53 37.79 14.56
N GLU A 89 -9.81 38.32 13.57
CA GLU A 89 -9.96 37.83 12.21
C GLU A 89 -9.08 36.57 12.02
N THR A 90 -9.70 35.44 11.73
CA THR A 90 -9.03 34.19 11.45
C THR A 90 -9.00 33.96 9.94
N ILE A 91 -7.83 33.59 9.41
CA ILE A 91 -7.68 33.22 8.01
C ILE A 91 -7.59 31.70 7.91
N PRO A 92 -8.40 31.08 7.05
CA PRO A 92 -8.27 29.67 6.77
C PRO A 92 -6.97 29.42 5.99
N GLU A 93 -6.03 28.69 6.59
CA GLU A 93 -4.81 28.23 5.93
C GLU A 93 -4.85 26.72 5.75
N THR A 94 -4.56 26.29 4.52
CA THR A 94 -4.43 24.86 4.22
C THR A 94 -3.04 24.38 4.57
N ILE A 95 -2.96 23.51 5.54
CA ILE A 95 -1.70 22.92 6.01
C ILE A 95 -1.55 21.54 5.39
N HIS A 96 -0.40 21.31 4.79
CA HIS A 96 -0.01 20.01 4.24
C HIS A 96 0.84 19.26 5.27
N ASP A 97 0.43 18.08 5.67
CA ASP A 97 1.20 17.22 6.59
C ASP A 97 1.16 15.77 6.11
N LYS A 98 1.84 14.88 6.84
CA LYS A 98 1.99 13.48 6.51
C LYS A 98 1.43 12.59 7.62
N GLY A 99 0.42 11.81 7.26
CA GLY A 99 -0.07 10.70 8.06
C GLY A 99 0.78 9.45 7.87
N LYS A 100 0.81 8.60 8.87
CA LYS A 100 1.55 7.33 8.85
C LYS A 100 0.65 6.20 9.30
N ASP A 101 0.50 5.21 8.44
CA ASP A 101 -0.28 4.01 8.73
C ASP A 101 0.67 2.84 8.96
N PHE A 102 0.45 2.10 10.04
CA PHE A 102 1.13 0.86 10.37
C PHE A 102 0.09 -0.23 10.50
N PHE A 103 0.15 -1.23 9.67
CA PHE A 103 -0.84 -2.29 9.70
C PHE A 103 -0.27 -3.66 9.34
N VAL A 104 -0.94 -4.67 9.89
CA VAL A 104 -0.78 -6.05 9.47
C VAL A 104 -1.91 -6.38 8.53
N ASP A 105 -1.59 -7.03 7.45
CA ASP A 105 -2.56 -7.44 6.45
C ASP A 105 -2.43 -8.93 6.14
N GLY A 106 -3.52 -9.53 5.67
CA GLY A 106 -3.51 -10.92 5.27
C GLY A 106 -4.69 -11.25 4.37
N GLY A 107 -4.52 -12.29 3.57
CA GLY A 107 -5.55 -12.67 2.63
C GLY A 107 -5.31 -14.02 1.96
N TYR A 108 -6.32 -14.41 1.20
CA TYR A 108 -6.30 -15.57 0.34
C TYR A 108 -6.22 -15.13 -1.12
N TYR A 109 -5.36 -15.81 -1.86
CA TYR A 109 -4.99 -15.45 -3.23
C TYR A 109 -5.19 -16.64 -4.16
N ARG A 110 -5.56 -16.33 -5.39
CA ARG A 110 -5.73 -17.32 -6.45
C ARG A 110 -5.09 -16.86 -7.75
N THR A 111 -4.27 -17.69 -8.33
CA THR A 111 -3.73 -17.50 -9.67
C THR A 111 -4.85 -17.70 -10.69
N LEU A 112 -5.11 -16.70 -11.51
CA LEU A 112 -6.14 -16.71 -12.54
C LEU A 112 -5.58 -17.16 -13.89
N ALA A 113 -4.35 -16.75 -14.22
CA ALA A 113 -3.68 -17.10 -15.44
C ALA A 113 -2.18 -17.32 -15.21
N CYS A 114 -1.60 -18.25 -15.92
CA CYS A 114 -0.18 -18.51 -15.90
C CYS A 114 0.28 -19.14 -17.23
N ASN A 115 1.53 -18.90 -17.59
CA ASN A 115 2.17 -19.60 -18.70
C ASN A 115 2.89 -20.89 -18.25
N LEU A 116 2.72 -21.30 -16.97
CA LEU A 116 3.33 -22.46 -16.32
C LEU A 116 4.87 -22.46 -16.28
N LYS A 117 5.50 -21.42 -16.82
CA LYS A 117 6.96 -21.29 -16.88
C LYS A 117 7.50 -20.19 -15.99
N SER A 118 7.01 -18.97 -16.20
CA SER A 118 7.59 -17.79 -15.54
C SER A 118 6.61 -16.67 -15.23
N VAL A 119 5.41 -16.67 -15.77
CA VAL A 119 4.44 -15.57 -15.58
C VAL A 119 3.20 -16.10 -14.90
N TYR A 120 2.80 -15.45 -13.81
CA TYR A 120 1.60 -15.76 -13.04
C TYR A 120 0.83 -14.48 -12.74
N TRP A 121 -0.45 -14.49 -13.01
CA TRP A 121 -1.35 -13.41 -12.68
C TRP A 121 -2.37 -13.91 -11.65
N GLY A 122 -2.50 -13.20 -10.55
CA GLY A 122 -3.34 -13.57 -9.44
C GLY A 122 -4.23 -12.44 -8.94
N ILE A 123 -5.25 -12.83 -8.20
CA ILE A 123 -6.13 -11.93 -7.45
C ILE A 123 -6.22 -12.42 -6.00
N GLY A 124 -6.28 -11.49 -5.07
CA GLY A 124 -6.39 -11.77 -3.65
C GLY A 124 -7.47 -10.94 -2.98
N LEU A 125 -8.11 -11.55 -1.99
CA LEU A 125 -9.06 -10.90 -1.09
C LEU A 125 -8.61 -11.15 0.34
N GLY A 126 -8.63 -10.10 1.16
CA GLY A 126 -8.19 -10.17 2.53
C GLY A 126 -8.67 -9.02 3.38
N GLY A 127 -7.95 -8.76 4.44
CA GLY A 127 -8.19 -7.65 5.35
C GLY A 127 -6.90 -7.15 5.97
N PHE A 128 -7.00 -6.02 6.63
CA PHE A 128 -5.92 -5.40 7.38
C PHE A 128 -6.43 -4.85 8.70
N ILE A 129 -5.51 -4.70 9.64
CA ILE A 129 -5.73 -4.12 10.96
C ILE A 129 -4.47 -3.39 11.41
N GLY A 130 -4.63 -2.20 11.97
CA GLY A 130 -3.49 -1.42 12.39
C GLY A 130 -3.82 -0.10 13.04
N THR A 131 -2.90 0.85 12.93
CA THR A 131 -3.02 2.20 13.48
C THR A 131 -2.61 3.24 12.46
N GLU A 132 -3.36 4.33 12.42
CA GLU A 132 -3.05 5.54 11.69
C GLU A 132 -2.55 6.58 12.69
N TYR A 133 -1.41 7.18 12.41
CA TYR A 133 -0.86 8.30 13.17
C TYR A 133 -0.99 9.58 12.38
N VAL A 134 -1.68 10.56 12.94
CA VAL A 134 -1.86 11.91 12.40
C VAL A 134 -1.26 12.90 13.39
N ARG A 135 -0.52 13.88 12.91
CA ARG A 135 0.20 14.83 13.75
C ARG A 135 -0.59 16.11 14.05
N HIS A 136 -1.44 16.54 13.13
CA HIS A 136 -2.17 17.79 13.22
C HIS A 136 -3.66 17.61 12.90
N PRO A 137 -4.57 18.38 13.52
CA PRO A 137 -4.32 19.49 14.48
C PRO A 137 -3.76 19.02 15.82
N ASP A 138 -4.13 17.84 16.27
CA ASP A 138 -3.60 17.21 17.49
C ASP A 138 -3.00 15.84 17.16
N LYS A 139 -2.01 15.40 17.95
CA LYS A 139 -1.42 14.07 17.79
C LYS A 139 -2.47 13.02 18.10
N GLU A 140 -2.91 12.31 17.08
CA GLU A 140 -3.96 11.32 17.19
C GLU A 140 -3.51 9.97 16.65
N TYR A 141 -3.89 8.91 17.38
CA TYR A 141 -3.72 7.54 16.93
C TYR A 141 -5.10 6.95 16.70
N ASN A 142 -5.41 6.69 15.44
CA ASN A 142 -6.67 6.09 15.05
C ASN A 142 -6.49 4.61 14.76
N PHE A 143 -7.43 3.81 15.20
CA PHE A 143 -7.47 2.40 14.84
C PHE A 143 -8.00 2.26 13.41
N ILE A 144 -7.33 1.45 12.60
CA ILE A 144 -7.72 1.18 11.22
C ILE A 144 -7.97 -0.31 11.01
N ILE A 145 -9.06 -0.62 10.33
CA ILE A 145 -9.43 -1.98 9.97
C ILE A 145 -10.28 -1.96 8.71
N GLY A 146 -10.08 -2.91 7.83
CA GLY A 146 -10.91 -2.99 6.62
C GLY A 146 -10.56 -4.15 5.70
N PRO A 147 -11.36 -4.34 4.66
CA PRO A 147 -11.07 -5.28 3.61
C PRO A 147 -9.98 -4.75 2.67
N LYS A 148 -9.28 -5.69 2.06
CA LYS A 148 -8.24 -5.49 1.05
C LYS A 148 -8.56 -6.33 -0.18
N LEU A 149 -8.50 -5.70 -1.36
CA LEU A 149 -8.50 -6.38 -2.65
C LEU A 149 -7.14 -6.15 -3.31
N GLU A 150 -6.58 -7.18 -3.92
CA GLU A 150 -5.26 -7.12 -4.52
C GLU A 150 -5.22 -7.89 -5.83
N THR A 151 -4.52 -7.36 -6.83
CA THR A 151 -4.13 -8.11 -8.02
C THR A 151 -2.63 -8.01 -8.20
N GLU A 152 -2.01 -9.10 -8.59
CA GLU A 152 -0.56 -9.16 -8.76
C GLU A 152 -0.16 -9.92 -10.01
N LEU A 153 0.90 -9.43 -10.64
CA LEU A 153 1.59 -10.07 -11.75
C LEU A 153 2.99 -10.42 -11.29
N GLU A 154 3.30 -11.71 -11.28
CA GLU A 154 4.59 -12.24 -10.90
C GLU A 154 5.33 -12.77 -12.13
N VAL A 155 6.58 -12.35 -12.29
CA VAL A 155 7.45 -12.77 -13.39
C VAL A 155 8.73 -13.34 -12.85
N PHE A 156 8.92 -14.65 -12.94
CA PHE A 156 10.15 -15.34 -12.54
C PHE A 156 11.27 -15.06 -13.51
N ILE A 157 12.32 -14.40 -13.03
CA ILE A 157 13.57 -14.15 -13.77
C ILE A 157 14.63 -15.22 -13.49
N LEU A 158 14.56 -15.86 -12.33
CA LEU A 158 15.37 -16.99 -11.92
C LEU A 158 14.47 -18.09 -11.32
N PRO A 159 14.97 -19.31 -11.13
CA PRO A 159 14.17 -20.41 -10.55
C PRO A 159 13.54 -20.09 -9.19
N ARG A 160 14.13 -19.15 -8.43
CA ARG A 160 13.71 -18.79 -7.07
C ARG A 160 13.51 -17.29 -6.85
N THR A 161 13.56 -16.49 -7.91
CA THR A 161 13.46 -15.04 -7.83
C THR A 161 12.47 -14.53 -8.87
N ALA A 162 11.51 -13.76 -8.44
CA ALA A 162 10.53 -13.15 -9.32
C ALA A 162 10.50 -11.63 -9.12
N LEU A 163 10.11 -10.93 -10.17
CA LEU A 163 9.63 -9.56 -10.11
C LEU A 163 8.12 -9.60 -9.90
N LEU A 164 7.63 -8.74 -9.04
CA LEU A 164 6.23 -8.65 -8.70
C LEU A 164 5.72 -7.24 -9.02
N ALA A 165 4.65 -7.13 -9.79
CA ALA A 165 3.88 -5.91 -9.95
C ALA A 165 2.52 -6.11 -9.27
N ARG A 166 2.12 -5.17 -8.41
CA ARG A 166 0.96 -5.30 -7.56
C ARG A 166 0.12 -4.03 -7.59
N ILE A 167 -1.19 -4.20 -7.66
CA ILE A 167 -2.17 -3.15 -7.41
C ILE A 167 -3.05 -3.65 -6.26
N GLN A 168 -3.19 -2.83 -5.24
CA GLN A 168 -3.99 -3.16 -4.07
C GLN A 168 -4.92 -2.00 -3.72
N GLN A 169 -6.12 -2.34 -3.29
CA GLN A 169 -7.12 -1.40 -2.81
C GLN A 169 -7.46 -1.74 -1.37
N HIS A 170 -7.28 -0.76 -0.50
CA HIS A 170 -7.71 -0.82 0.90
C HIS A 170 -8.95 0.05 1.09
N TRP A 171 -9.94 -0.47 1.76
CA TRP A 171 -11.06 0.34 2.23
C TRP A 171 -11.02 0.41 3.75
N ASN A 172 -10.80 1.62 4.27
CA ASN A 172 -10.71 1.88 5.69
C ASN A 172 -11.84 2.83 6.13
N PRO A 173 -12.93 2.32 6.69
CA PRO A 173 -14.07 3.15 7.08
C PRO A 173 -13.78 4.10 8.24
N LEU A 174 -12.72 3.86 9.00
CA LEU A 174 -12.35 4.60 10.21
C LEU A 174 -11.25 5.64 9.96
N SER A 175 -10.59 5.63 8.81
CA SER A 175 -9.56 6.58 8.45
C SER A 175 -10.15 7.88 7.90
N ILE A 176 -9.35 8.94 7.94
CA ILE A 176 -9.62 10.22 7.27
C ILE A 176 -9.80 9.99 5.76
N ASP A 177 -8.92 9.19 5.17
CA ASP A 177 -9.04 8.74 3.79
C ASP A 177 -9.56 7.31 3.74
N LYS A 178 -10.82 7.15 3.36
CA LYS A 178 -11.50 5.84 3.34
C LYS A 178 -10.96 4.88 2.29
N TRP A 179 -10.31 5.38 1.23
CA TRP A 179 -9.84 4.59 0.11
C TRP A 179 -8.35 4.86 -0.16
N ASN A 180 -7.53 3.79 -0.11
CA ASN A 180 -6.11 3.82 -0.45
C ASN A 180 -5.82 2.77 -1.53
N THR A 181 -5.17 3.18 -2.63
CA THR A 181 -4.81 2.31 -3.76
C THR A 181 -3.32 2.34 -4.00
#